data_6a6cbc1f90ec9825e6b59ecba7ca9aaa
#
_entry.id   6a6cbc1f90ec9825e6b59ecba7ca9aaa
#
_cell.length_a   1.000
_cell.length_b   1.000
_cell.length_c   1.000
_cell.angle_alpha   90.00
_cell.angle_beta   90.00
_cell.angle_gamma   90.00
#
_symmetry.space_group_name_H-M   'P 1'
#
loop_
_entity.id
_entity.type
_entity.pdbx_description
1 polymer ?
#
loop_
_entity_poly.entity_id
_entity_poly.type
_entity_poly.pdbx_seq_one_letter_code
_entity_poly.pdbx_strand_id
1 'polypeptide(L)'
;MVHVAFEDAAAYAAWAGRSLPTEAEWETAARGGLEQAAYTWGDEPEQPGQRLANYWHGPFPWRPRPGYGTTTAVGYYPANGYGLFDMAGNVWEWTTDWYALRHRSEPDHPCCLPRNPRGPRKAAATTPGSRSFASRAR
;
A
#
# COMPACT_ATOMS: atom_id res chain seq x y z
N MET A 1 8.02 -13.11 -3.60
CA MET A 1 7.90 -13.94 -2.37
C MET A 1 6.63 -13.47 -1.65
N VAL A 2 5.84 -14.38 -1.12
CA VAL A 2 4.60 -14.10 -0.36
C VAL A 2 4.65 -14.87 0.97
N HIS A 3 3.74 -14.58 1.88
CA HIS A 3 3.71 -15.19 3.22
C HIS A 3 4.97 -14.92 4.07
N VAL A 4 5.44 -13.68 4.04
CA VAL A 4 6.58 -13.21 4.83
C VAL A 4 6.05 -12.62 6.13
N ALA A 5 6.62 -13.03 7.28
CA ALA A 5 6.29 -12.42 8.57
C ALA A 5 6.92 -11.03 8.70
N PHE A 6 6.40 -10.23 9.62
CA PHE A 6 6.96 -8.88 9.87
C PHE A 6 8.43 -8.95 10.29
N GLU A 7 8.76 -9.90 11.16
CA GLU A 7 10.11 -10.11 11.67
C GLU A 7 11.11 -10.46 10.56
N ASP A 8 10.69 -11.26 9.58
CA ASP A 8 11.50 -11.62 8.41
C ASP A 8 11.76 -10.40 7.53
N ALA A 9 10.70 -9.61 7.26
CA ALA A 9 10.81 -8.40 6.47
C ALA A 9 11.73 -7.35 7.15
N ALA A 10 11.59 -7.16 8.46
CA ALA A 10 12.42 -6.27 9.25
C ALA A 10 13.89 -6.73 9.30
N ALA A 11 14.12 -8.03 9.48
CA ALA A 11 15.46 -8.61 9.47
C ALA A 11 16.14 -8.45 8.10
N TYR A 12 15.39 -8.68 7.00
CA TYR A 12 15.91 -8.45 5.66
C TYR A 12 16.25 -6.97 5.41
N ALA A 13 15.39 -6.04 5.82
CA ALA A 13 15.65 -4.61 5.69
C ALA A 13 16.92 -4.22 6.44
N ALA A 14 17.07 -4.67 7.69
CA ALA A 14 18.27 -4.41 8.50
C ALA A 14 19.54 -5.02 7.86
N TRP A 15 19.47 -6.24 7.36
CA TRP A 15 20.57 -6.87 6.63
C TRP A 15 20.99 -6.06 5.39
N ALA A 16 20.02 -5.47 4.67
CA ALA A 16 20.26 -4.62 3.52
C ALA A 16 20.72 -3.19 3.90
N GLY A 17 20.95 -2.89 5.19
CA GLY A 17 21.31 -1.55 5.67
C GLY A 17 20.17 -0.53 5.52
N ARG A 18 18.93 -1.00 5.57
CA ARG A 18 17.69 -0.22 5.40
C ARG A 18 16.74 -0.47 6.57
N SER A 19 15.60 0.20 6.54
CA SER A 19 14.47 -0.02 7.44
C SER A 19 13.18 -0.20 6.62
N LEU A 20 12.17 -0.83 7.23
CA LEU A 20 10.82 -0.77 6.68
C LEU A 20 10.31 0.67 6.76
N PRO A 21 9.51 1.13 5.80
CA PRO A 21 8.92 2.46 5.83
C PRO A 21 7.87 2.57 6.94
N THR A 22 7.62 3.77 7.37
CA THR A 22 6.38 4.13 8.06
C THR A 22 5.23 4.12 7.05
N GLU A 23 3.97 4.07 7.54
CA GLU A 23 2.80 4.18 6.68
C GLU A 23 2.79 5.51 5.90
N ALA A 24 3.16 6.62 6.55
CA ALA A 24 3.21 7.93 5.92
C ALA A 24 4.27 8.01 4.81
N GLU A 25 5.45 7.43 5.03
CA GLU A 25 6.50 7.33 4.02
C GLU A 25 6.04 6.45 2.85
N TRP A 26 5.43 5.31 3.16
CA TRP A 26 4.90 4.40 2.15
C TRP A 26 3.80 5.07 1.31
N GLU A 27 2.85 5.76 1.94
CA GLU A 27 1.78 6.49 1.23
C GLU A 27 2.35 7.61 0.35
N THR A 28 3.33 8.37 0.85
CA THR A 28 4.01 9.41 0.07
C THR A 28 4.71 8.82 -1.15
N ALA A 29 5.40 7.70 -0.97
CA ALA A 29 6.04 6.95 -2.04
C ALA A 29 5.02 6.44 -3.07
N ALA A 30 3.90 5.88 -2.61
CA ALA A 30 2.83 5.37 -3.47
C ALA A 30 2.16 6.46 -4.31
N ARG A 31 2.00 7.67 -3.77
CA ARG A 31 1.45 8.81 -4.51
C ARG A 31 2.33 9.26 -5.68
N GLY A 32 3.62 9.02 -5.62
CA GLY A 32 4.52 9.34 -6.74
C GLY A 32 4.52 10.82 -7.14
N GLY A 33 4.28 11.75 -6.17
CA GLY A 33 4.18 13.18 -6.42
C GLY A 33 2.78 13.70 -6.76
N LEU A 34 1.78 12.82 -6.85
CA LEU A 34 0.38 13.24 -7.07
C LEU A 34 -0.24 13.73 -5.77
N GLU A 35 -0.85 14.90 -5.79
CA GLU A 35 -1.61 15.47 -4.69
C GLU A 35 -3.09 15.08 -4.81
N GLN A 36 -3.65 14.49 -3.73
CA GLN A 36 -5.07 14.14 -3.60
C GLN A 36 -5.66 13.25 -4.72
N ALA A 37 -4.83 12.64 -5.57
CA ALA A 37 -5.29 11.75 -6.62
C ALA A 37 -6.01 10.51 -6.06
N ALA A 38 -7.01 10.03 -6.78
CA ALA A 38 -7.79 8.84 -6.40
C ALA A 38 -6.99 7.54 -6.49
N TYR A 39 -6.00 7.49 -7.40
CA TYR A 39 -5.15 6.34 -7.67
C TYR A 39 -3.68 6.74 -7.69
N THR A 40 -2.78 5.78 -7.63
CA THR A 40 -1.33 6.00 -7.75
C THR A 40 -0.89 6.44 -9.15
N TRP A 41 -1.80 6.42 -10.12
CA TRP A 41 -1.58 6.86 -11.51
C TRP A 41 -2.41 8.10 -11.91
N GLY A 42 -3.23 8.67 -11.01
CA GLY A 42 -4.06 9.87 -11.26
C GLY A 42 -5.50 9.71 -10.79
N ASP A 43 -6.41 10.50 -11.34
CA ASP A 43 -7.81 10.53 -10.92
C ASP A 43 -8.73 9.61 -11.74
N GLU A 44 -8.30 9.23 -12.93
CA GLU A 44 -9.10 8.43 -13.85
C GLU A 44 -8.98 6.94 -13.52
N PRO A 45 -10.10 6.19 -13.49
CA PRO A 45 -10.05 4.76 -13.35
C PRO A 45 -9.42 4.09 -14.58
N GLU A 46 -8.97 2.85 -14.42
CA GLU A 46 -8.49 2.05 -15.56
C GLU A 46 -9.54 1.97 -16.68
N GLN A 47 -9.12 2.28 -17.90
CA GLN A 47 -9.97 2.14 -19.07
C GLN A 47 -10.13 0.67 -19.45
N PRO A 48 -11.21 0.28 -20.16
CA PRO A 48 -11.37 -1.08 -20.66
C PRO A 48 -10.16 -1.55 -21.47
N GLY A 49 -9.55 -2.65 -21.04
CA GLY A 49 -8.35 -3.21 -21.66
C GLY A 49 -7.02 -2.66 -21.15
N GLN A 50 -7.04 -1.60 -20.37
CA GLN A 50 -5.86 -1.08 -19.67
C GLN A 50 -5.73 -1.78 -18.31
N ARG A 51 -4.50 -2.11 -17.92
CA ARG A 51 -4.18 -2.62 -16.58
C ARG A 51 -3.01 -1.81 -16.02
N LEU A 52 -3.26 -1.13 -14.92
CA LEU A 52 -2.28 -0.26 -14.26
C LEU A 52 -1.79 -0.81 -12.92
N ALA A 53 -2.51 -1.80 -12.38
CA ALA A 53 -2.13 -2.50 -11.16
C ALA A 53 -2.73 -3.92 -11.12
N ASN A 54 -2.19 -4.75 -10.23
CA ASN A 54 -2.72 -6.09 -9.97
C ASN A 54 -3.59 -6.09 -8.72
N TYR A 55 -4.89 -5.97 -8.90
CA TYR A 55 -5.86 -6.03 -7.82
C TYR A 55 -7.04 -6.92 -8.18
N TRP A 56 -7.86 -7.24 -7.19
CA TRP A 56 -8.96 -8.16 -7.37
C TRP A 56 -10.04 -7.59 -8.29
N HIS A 57 -10.42 -8.36 -9.29
CA HIS A 57 -11.57 -8.11 -10.15
C HIS A 57 -12.55 -9.27 -10.05
N GLY A 58 -13.83 -8.96 -9.84
CA GLY A 58 -14.90 -9.92 -9.69
C GLY A 58 -15.48 -9.98 -8.27
N PRO A 59 -16.42 -10.89 -8.00
CA PRO A 59 -17.01 -11.05 -6.66
C PRO A 59 -15.96 -11.50 -5.64
N PHE A 60 -15.59 -10.58 -4.76
CA PHE A 60 -14.61 -10.85 -3.69
C PHE A 60 -15.26 -11.62 -2.56
N PRO A 61 -14.58 -12.59 -1.94
CA PRO A 61 -13.26 -13.17 -2.28
C PRO A 61 -13.36 -14.45 -3.13
N TRP A 62 -14.53 -14.73 -3.68
CA TRP A 62 -14.91 -16.07 -4.15
C TRP A 62 -14.54 -16.35 -5.61
N ARG A 63 -14.60 -15.36 -6.49
CA ARG A 63 -14.47 -15.59 -7.92
C ARG A 63 -13.70 -14.47 -8.61
N PRO A 64 -12.37 -14.58 -8.75
CA PRO A 64 -11.62 -13.63 -9.55
C PRO A 64 -11.99 -13.76 -11.03
N ARG A 65 -11.91 -12.67 -11.76
CA ARG A 65 -11.96 -12.73 -13.23
C ARG A 65 -10.75 -13.51 -13.76
N PRO A 66 -10.88 -14.23 -14.90
CA PRO A 66 -9.74 -14.87 -15.53
C PRO A 66 -8.57 -13.89 -15.73
N GLY A 67 -7.36 -14.29 -15.33
CA GLY A 67 -6.16 -13.46 -15.36
C GLY A 67 -5.97 -12.53 -14.15
N TYR A 68 -6.87 -12.58 -13.15
CA TYR A 68 -6.77 -11.85 -11.88
C TYR A 68 -6.75 -12.83 -10.70
N GLY A 69 -6.39 -12.37 -9.53
CA GLY A 69 -6.42 -13.19 -8.30
C GLY A 69 -5.13 -13.94 -7.98
N THR A 70 -4.08 -13.74 -8.78
CA THR A 70 -2.72 -14.23 -8.48
C THR A 70 -1.75 -13.05 -8.52
N THR A 71 -0.55 -13.24 -7.96
CA THR A 71 0.52 -12.24 -8.04
C THR A 71 1.08 -12.16 -9.46
N THR A 72 1.59 -11.01 -9.83
CA THR A 72 2.36 -10.77 -11.06
C THR A 72 3.85 -10.62 -10.76
N ALA A 73 4.67 -10.72 -11.80
CA ALA A 73 6.08 -10.38 -11.67
C ALA A 73 6.23 -8.89 -11.27
N VAL A 74 7.21 -8.60 -10.43
CA VAL A 74 7.51 -7.22 -10.02
C VAL A 74 7.87 -6.37 -11.24
N GLY A 75 7.42 -5.12 -11.26
CA GLY A 75 7.68 -4.21 -12.37
C GLY A 75 6.89 -4.52 -13.64
N TYR A 76 5.85 -5.34 -13.56
CA TYR A 76 5.01 -5.66 -14.72
C TYR A 76 4.14 -4.47 -15.16
N TYR A 77 3.71 -3.66 -14.21
CA TYR A 77 2.91 -2.46 -14.45
C TYR A 77 3.79 -1.21 -14.49
N PRO A 78 3.29 -0.09 -15.05
CA PRO A 78 4.03 1.17 -15.09
C PRO A 78 4.46 1.64 -13.69
N ALA A 79 5.66 2.21 -13.62
CA ALA A 79 6.11 2.90 -12.42
C ALA A 79 5.28 4.17 -12.17
N ASN A 80 5.16 4.57 -10.89
CA ASN A 80 4.60 5.86 -10.52
C ASN A 80 5.57 7.03 -10.84
N GLY A 81 5.19 8.27 -10.50
CA GLY A 81 5.98 9.46 -10.78
C GLY A 81 7.35 9.53 -10.08
N TYR A 82 7.59 8.67 -9.07
CA TYR A 82 8.89 8.51 -8.42
C TYR A 82 9.69 7.31 -8.96
N GLY A 83 9.21 6.66 -10.01
CA GLY A 83 9.86 5.49 -10.59
C GLY A 83 9.68 4.20 -9.78
N LEU A 84 8.72 4.17 -8.85
CA LEU A 84 8.44 3.01 -8.02
C LEU A 84 7.35 2.15 -8.67
N PHE A 85 7.60 0.83 -8.67
CA PHE A 85 6.68 -0.16 -9.23
C PHE A 85 5.83 -0.79 -8.13
N ASP A 86 4.70 -1.38 -8.52
CA ASP A 86 3.82 -2.20 -7.68
C ASP A 86 3.30 -1.50 -6.41
N MET A 87 3.31 -0.17 -6.38
CA MET A 87 2.78 0.61 -5.25
C MET A 87 1.25 0.54 -5.11
N ALA A 88 0.58 -0.20 -5.98
CA ALA A 88 -0.85 -0.49 -5.92
C ALA A 88 -1.10 -1.97 -6.18
N GLY A 89 -1.67 -2.67 -5.21
CA GLY A 89 -2.03 -4.09 -5.35
C GLY A 89 -0.84 -5.06 -5.26
N ASN A 90 -0.91 -6.14 -6.02
CA ASN A 90 0.03 -7.27 -6.08
C ASN A 90 0.18 -8.03 -4.76
N VAL A 91 0.84 -7.47 -3.76
CA VAL A 91 0.99 -8.04 -2.40
C VAL A 91 0.82 -6.97 -1.32
N TRP A 92 0.51 -7.42 -0.11
CA TRP A 92 0.56 -6.57 1.07
C TRP A 92 2.01 -6.34 1.48
N GLU A 93 2.32 -5.12 1.89
CA GLU A 93 3.66 -4.71 2.31
C GLU A 93 3.67 -4.31 3.78
N TRP A 94 4.72 -4.72 4.50
CA TRP A 94 4.86 -4.38 5.90
C TRP A 94 5.39 -2.96 6.10
N THR A 95 4.76 -2.23 7.03
CA THR A 95 5.24 -0.94 7.55
C THR A 95 5.64 -1.06 9.01
N THR A 96 6.42 -0.11 9.51
CA THR A 96 6.85 -0.10 10.91
C THR A 96 5.73 0.21 11.90
N ASP A 97 4.61 0.75 11.39
CA ASP A 97 3.50 1.20 12.25
C ASP A 97 2.70 0.06 12.83
N TRP A 98 2.07 0.34 13.95
CA TRP A 98 1.07 -0.52 14.54
C TRP A 98 -0.30 -0.20 13.98
N TYR A 99 -1.10 -1.23 13.78
CA TYR A 99 -2.47 -1.05 13.31
C TYR A 99 -3.30 -0.23 14.31
N ALA A 100 -3.97 0.79 13.83
CA ALA A 100 -4.94 1.59 14.56
C ALA A 100 -6.24 1.71 13.74
N LEU A 101 -7.39 1.55 14.41
CA LEU A 101 -8.71 1.67 13.76
C LEU A 101 -9.01 3.09 13.26
N ARG A 102 -8.36 4.10 13.83
CA ARG A 102 -8.51 5.51 13.47
C ARG A 102 -7.16 6.20 13.61
N HIS A 103 -6.80 6.97 12.63
CA HIS A 103 -5.73 7.96 12.77
C HIS A 103 -6.26 9.09 13.64
N ARG A 104 -5.57 9.42 14.72
CA ARG A 104 -5.86 10.62 15.50
C ARG A 104 -5.24 11.81 14.79
N SER A 105 -6.07 12.74 14.35
CA SER A 105 -5.65 14.00 13.75
C SER A 105 -5.36 15.08 14.79
N GLU A 106 -4.67 14.75 15.87
CA GLU A 106 -4.19 15.76 16.82
C GLU A 106 -2.84 16.31 16.33
N PRO A 107 -2.67 17.64 16.27
CA PRO A 107 -1.48 18.26 15.69
C PRO A 107 -0.16 17.92 16.39
N ASP A 108 -0.21 17.43 17.63
CA ASP A 108 0.97 17.08 18.43
C ASP A 108 1.22 15.57 18.57
N HIS A 109 0.44 14.74 17.87
CA HIS A 109 0.70 13.29 17.86
C HIS A 109 1.29 12.88 16.51
N PRO A 110 2.43 12.18 16.52
CA PRO A 110 2.88 11.49 15.32
C PRO A 110 1.74 10.62 14.80
N CYS A 111 1.53 10.63 13.51
CA CYS A 111 0.49 9.90 12.77
C CYS A 111 0.40 8.41 13.15
N CYS A 112 1.41 7.89 13.76
CA CYS A 112 1.62 6.50 14.10
C CYS A 112 1.80 6.37 15.60
N LEU A 113 0.93 5.62 16.27
CA LEU A 113 1.06 5.35 17.70
C LEU A 113 2.39 4.64 17.97
N PRO A 114 3.27 5.22 18.81
CA PRO A 114 4.47 4.54 19.21
C PRO A 114 4.10 3.37 20.13
N ARG A 115 4.03 2.18 19.58
CA ARG A 115 3.84 0.92 20.31
C ARG A 115 2.43 0.68 20.88
N ASN A 116 1.64 -0.07 20.15
CA ASN A 116 0.57 -0.85 20.78
C ASN A 116 1.10 -2.28 21.05
N PRO A 117 1.51 -2.62 22.29
CA PRO A 117 2.10 -3.93 22.58
C PRO A 117 1.12 -5.10 22.42
N ARG A 118 -0.15 -4.84 22.10
CA ARG A 118 -1.22 -5.84 21.96
C ARG A 118 -1.89 -5.82 20.59
N GLY A 119 -1.48 -4.93 19.68
CA GLY A 119 -2.06 -4.82 18.35
C GLY A 119 -1.17 -5.46 17.27
N PRO A 120 -1.76 -5.90 16.16
CA PRO A 120 -0.98 -6.38 15.02
C PRO A 120 -0.19 -5.23 14.37
N ARG A 121 0.92 -5.57 13.74
CA ARG A 121 1.63 -4.65 12.85
C ARG A 121 0.76 -4.33 11.63
N LYS A 122 0.97 -3.18 11.05
CA LYS A 122 0.22 -2.75 9.87
C LYS A 122 0.88 -3.27 8.61
N ALA A 123 0.05 -3.79 7.72
CA ALA A 123 0.44 -4.03 6.35
C ALA A 123 -0.20 -2.96 5.48
N ALA A 124 0.57 -2.33 4.63
CA ALA A 124 0.09 -1.36 3.66
C ALA A 124 -0.22 -2.05 2.34
N ALA A 125 -1.38 -1.75 1.78
CA ALA A 125 -1.70 -2.02 0.40
C ALA A 125 -2.70 -0.98 -0.06
N THR A 126 -2.48 -0.41 -1.22
CA THR A 126 -3.49 0.39 -1.87
C THR A 126 -4.41 -0.52 -2.67
N THR A 127 -5.68 -0.54 -2.29
CA THR A 127 -6.72 -1.02 -3.17
C THR A 127 -7.13 0.15 -4.05
N PRO A 128 -6.96 0.08 -5.38
CA PRO A 128 -7.39 1.13 -6.27
C PRO A 128 -8.86 1.49 -6.01
N GLY A 129 -9.14 2.79 -5.86
CA GLY A 129 -10.49 3.28 -5.59
C GLY A 129 -10.93 3.25 -4.12
N SER A 130 -10.12 2.78 -3.18
CA SER A 130 -10.41 2.98 -1.76
C SER A 130 -10.13 4.44 -1.41
N ARG A 131 -11.18 5.16 -0.97
CA ARG A 131 -11.08 6.58 -0.54
C ARG A 131 -10.28 6.77 0.76
N SER A 132 -9.55 5.77 1.20
CA SER A 132 -8.69 5.88 2.38
C SER A 132 -7.53 6.86 2.19
N PHE A 133 -7.14 7.13 0.95
CA PHE A 133 -6.21 8.20 0.62
C PHE A 133 -6.76 9.60 0.87
N ALA A 134 -8.07 9.77 0.95
CA ALA A 134 -8.72 11.08 1.01
C ALA A 134 -9.27 11.42 2.40
N SER A 135 -9.00 10.68 3.44
CA SER A 135 -9.54 11.01 4.75
C SER A 135 -8.76 12.11 5.45
N ARG A 136 -9.11 13.34 5.04
CA ARG A 136 -9.32 14.50 5.88
C ARG A 136 -8.07 15.16 6.47
N ALA A 137 -7.44 15.98 5.63
CA ALA A 137 -7.01 17.29 6.10
C ALA A 137 -8.21 18.26 5.92
N ARG A 138 -8.97 18.51 6.95
CA ARG A 138 -9.71 19.75 7.23
C ARG A 138 -9.40 20.14 8.65
#